data_9bc52fd248ba05b90d67d3aed44a7c19
#
_entry.id   9bc52fd248ba05b90d67d3aed44a7c19
#
_cell.length_a   1.000
_cell.length_b   1.000
_cell.length_c   1.000
_cell.angle_alpha   90.00
_cell.angle_beta   90.00
_cell.angle_gamma   90.00
#
_symmetry.space_group_name_H-M   'P 1'
#
loop_
_entity.id
_entity.type
_entity.pdbx_description
1 polymer ?
#
loop_
_entity_poly.entity_id
_entity_poly.type
_entity_poly.pdbx_seq_one_letter_code
_entity_poly.pdbx_strand_id
1 'polypeptide(L)'
;MYLSKKKLEYIFSFIILLFSFFVNFHSGRLGIFPIDSFSFFDSGYNILNGKHPIKDYWAFSGIAIDYFQAFFFKLFGVNWNSYLIHSSFFNFIISILFFYFLIENKLNIYFSFIYSLALSILCYPVSGSPFSYQHSLIFSLGSIFLFLLAHRSRTKIYWFFLPLFFTLGFFSNQTPSAYITLLLIFFILYVFFFKKETYFIYSFFLGSLFSFFIFLLFLYLIDFQIINFFYQNFLFPLTIGQERILGAEGAFVKLPDKFKFSNLFLDFKFIHIFVILNIYIFFLDYRKKLKLSLNEKLGILILVIASNLYIFHQLITANQTFIFCLIVVMGAYFHLLVQNNLLKKSLFMYFTFIIIIILTAKYFKRYSFDRYFMDLANTDKSIAVNAQILDKKLSNLSWITPGEIFKEPLNEINLIKEAIKFINEERQSVMLITHYSFISAVLNKDLNMPNRWYVGNNTHPNKNHKYFNFYKKFFSQKFNQSNIKIIYIVDIGGYDLYNFKDYLDGVCFKETKLNMITFKFEVQTCL
;
A
#
# COMPACT_ATOMS: atom_id res chain seq x y z
N MET A 1 -16.30 12.15 39.43
CA MET A 1 -15.97 13.30 38.57
C MET A 1 -16.17 12.88 37.09
N TYR A 2 -17.32 13.21 36.48
CA TYR A 2 -17.57 12.88 35.07
C TYR A 2 -16.74 13.80 34.16
N LEU A 3 -15.83 13.21 33.39
CA LEU A 3 -15.09 13.95 32.36
C LEU A 3 -16.08 14.48 31.31
N SER A 4 -15.89 15.72 30.87
CA SER A 4 -16.70 16.25 29.76
C SER A 4 -16.46 15.42 28.48
N LYS A 5 -17.47 15.27 27.62
CA LYS A 5 -17.37 14.53 26.37
C LYS A 5 -16.15 14.98 25.54
N LYS A 6 -15.88 16.27 25.48
CA LYS A 6 -14.73 16.85 24.76
C LYS A 6 -13.37 16.44 25.36
N LYS A 7 -13.27 16.33 26.68
CA LYS A 7 -12.04 15.79 27.31
C LYS A 7 -11.81 14.32 26.99
N LEU A 8 -12.88 13.51 26.96
CA LEU A 8 -12.80 12.11 26.54
C LEU A 8 -12.36 11.97 25.08
N GLU A 9 -12.85 12.82 24.17
CA GLU A 9 -12.44 12.84 22.77
C GLU A 9 -10.93 13.09 22.65
N TYR A 10 -10.36 14.05 23.37
CA TYR A 10 -8.91 14.30 23.35
C TYR A 10 -8.11 13.14 23.94
N ILE A 11 -8.54 12.58 25.07
CA ILE A 11 -7.87 11.44 25.70
C ILE A 11 -7.86 10.23 24.76
N PHE A 12 -9.00 9.89 24.17
CA PHE A 12 -9.11 8.76 23.26
C PHE A 12 -8.34 9.00 21.96
N SER A 13 -8.34 10.21 21.42
CA SER A 13 -7.50 10.56 20.26
C SER A 13 -6.01 10.36 20.56
N PHE A 14 -5.55 10.75 21.75
CA PHE A 14 -4.16 10.56 22.16
C PHE A 14 -3.81 9.07 22.33
N ILE A 15 -4.71 8.29 22.95
CA ILE A 15 -4.49 6.83 23.07
C ILE A 15 -4.50 6.16 21.71
N ILE A 16 -5.40 6.55 20.78
CA ILE A 16 -5.41 6.04 19.40
C ILE A 16 -4.09 6.36 18.71
N LEU A 17 -3.57 7.58 18.88
CA LEU A 17 -2.27 7.98 18.34
C LEU A 17 -1.18 7.01 18.77
N LEU A 18 -1.01 6.85 20.08
CA LEU A 18 0.06 6.00 20.63
C LEU A 18 -0.13 4.54 20.20
N PHE A 19 -1.35 4.01 20.38
CA PHE A 19 -1.62 2.61 20.09
C PHE A 19 -1.44 2.27 18.61
N SER A 20 -2.05 3.04 17.69
CA SER A 20 -1.96 2.81 16.26
C SER A 20 -0.53 2.94 15.74
N PHE A 21 0.24 3.86 16.31
CA PHE A 21 1.65 4.02 15.99
C PHE A 21 2.44 2.80 16.43
N PHE A 22 2.37 2.42 17.70
CA PHE A 22 3.19 1.34 18.25
C PHE A 22 2.81 -0.03 17.75
N VAL A 23 1.53 -0.32 17.51
CA VAL A 23 1.13 -1.63 16.97
C VAL A 23 1.71 -1.84 15.57
N ASN A 24 1.72 -0.81 14.72
CA ASN A 24 2.33 -0.92 13.41
C ASN A 24 3.86 -0.98 13.47
N PHE A 25 4.47 -0.12 14.28
CA PHE A 25 5.91 -0.08 14.49
C PHE A 25 6.44 -1.45 14.98
N HIS A 26 5.70 -2.11 15.87
CA HIS A 26 6.03 -3.45 16.33
C HIS A 26 5.89 -4.48 15.22
N SER A 27 4.79 -4.48 14.47
CA SER A 27 4.54 -5.43 13.38
C SER A 27 5.60 -5.35 12.27
N GLY A 28 6.09 -4.15 11.93
CA GLY A 28 7.08 -3.96 10.88
C GLY A 28 8.51 -4.37 11.25
N ARG A 29 8.76 -4.76 12.51
CA ARG A 29 10.09 -5.21 12.95
C ARG A 29 10.39 -6.67 12.61
N LEU A 30 9.38 -7.51 12.45
CA LEU A 30 9.55 -8.93 12.28
C LEU A 30 9.35 -9.36 10.84
N GLY A 31 10.40 -9.93 10.27
CA GLY A 31 10.35 -10.60 8.98
C GLY A 31 10.25 -9.65 7.78
N ILE A 32 10.72 -10.15 6.68
CA ILE A 32 10.73 -9.45 5.39
C ILE A 32 10.38 -10.41 4.26
N PHE A 33 9.80 -9.83 3.22
CA PHE A 33 9.74 -10.41 1.89
C PHE A 33 10.50 -9.46 0.96
N PRO A 34 11.75 -9.76 0.58
CA PRO A 34 12.70 -8.80 0.01
C PRO A 34 12.12 -7.98 -1.15
N ILE A 35 11.34 -8.63 -2.04
CA ILE A 35 10.71 -8.01 -3.19
C ILE A 35 9.78 -6.84 -2.83
N ASP A 36 9.07 -6.93 -1.70
CA ASP A 36 8.08 -5.93 -1.28
C ASP A 36 8.61 -5.03 -0.17
N SER A 37 9.57 -5.52 0.64
CA SER A 37 9.97 -4.84 1.87
C SER A 37 10.91 -3.66 1.65
N PHE A 38 11.78 -3.69 0.62
CA PHE A 38 12.85 -2.70 0.47
C PHE A 38 12.65 -1.71 -0.67
N SER A 39 11.66 -1.90 -1.53
CA SER A 39 11.44 -1.09 -2.72
C SER A 39 11.27 0.41 -2.41
N PHE A 40 10.51 0.75 -1.40
CA PHE A 40 10.31 2.15 -0.98
C PHE A 40 11.42 2.66 -0.06
N PHE A 41 12.17 1.78 0.58
CA PHE A 41 13.36 2.14 1.33
C PHE A 41 14.44 2.70 0.38
N ASP A 42 14.73 1.98 -0.69
CA ASP A 42 15.68 2.43 -1.72
C ASP A 42 15.20 3.69 -2.43
N SER A 43 13.92 3.73 -2.86
CA SER A 43 13.37 4.90 -3.54
C SER A 43 13.42 6.18 -2.68
N GLY A 44 13.13 6.06 -1.38
CA GLY A 44 13.27 7.19 -0.45
C GLY A 44 14.71 7.68 -0.33
N TYR A 45 15.67 6.75 -0.28
CA TYR A 45 17.11 7.06 -0.29
C TYR A 45 17.54 7.72 -1.62
N ASN A 46 17.09 7.19 -2.75
CA ASN A 46 17.41 7.71 -4.07
C ASN A 46 16.95 9.17 -4.25
N ILE A 47 15.74 9.51 -3.78
CA ILE A 47 15.22 10.89 -3.83
C ILE A 47 16.10 11.85 -3.02
N LEU A 48 16.60 11.46 -1.85
CA LEU A 48 17.51 12.28 -1.06
C LEU A 48 18.84 12.55 -1.79
N ASN A 49 19.21 11.68 -2.73
CA ASN A 49 20.40 11.81 -3.59
C ASN A 49 20.09 12.40 -4.98
N GLY A 50 18.92 13.01 -5.16
CA GLY A 50 18.52 13.66 -6.41
C GLY A 50 18.10 12.72 -7.54
N LYS A 51 17.86 11.43 -7.25
CA LYS A 51 17.32 10.44 -8.21
C LYS A 51 15.82 10.29 -8.02
N HIS A 52 15.07 10.47 -9.07
CA HIS A 52 13.61 10.52 -9.00
C HIS A 52 12.94 9.38 -9.76
N PRO A 53 11.81 8.86 -9.25
CA PRO A 53 11.01 7.87 -9.98
C PRO A 53 10.56 8.44 -11.34
N ILE A 54 10.34 7.57 -12.32
CA ILE A 54 9.95 7.91 -13.69
C ILE A 54 11.11 8.46 -14.52
N LYS A 55 11.91 9.35 -13.95
CA LYS A 55 13.06 9.98 -14.60
C LYS A 55 14.28 9.07 -14.55
N ASP A 56 14.67 8.62 -13.36
CA ASP A 56 15.95 7.96 -13.12
C ASP A 56 15.83 6.45 -13.00
N TYR A 57 14.68 5.95 -12.58
CA TYR A 57 14.36 4.55 -12.55
C TYR A 57 12.88 4.31 -12.87
N TRP A 58 12.58 3.12 -13.39
CA TRP A 58 11.22 2.75 -13.75
C TRP A 58 10.36 2.53 -12.49
N ALA A 59 9.22 3.24 -12.42
CA ALA A 59 8.31 3.22 -11.30
C ALA A 59 6.85 3.37 -11.75
N PHE A 60 6.15 2.27 -11.95
CA PHE A 60 4.79 2.28 -12.47
C PHE A 60 3.71 2.63 -11.43
N SER A 61 4.05 2.64 -10.14
CA SER A 61 3.13 2.98 -9.02
C SER A 61 3.93 3.49 -7.82
N GLY A 62 3.25 4.02 -6.79
CA GLY A 62 3.88 4.33 -5.50
C GLY A 62 4.67 5.62 -5.42
N ILE A 63 4.56 6.52 -6.39
CA ILE A 63 5.31 7.79 -6.41
C ILE A 63 5.08 8.61 -5.14
N ALA A 64 3.84 8.72 -4.66
CA ALA A 64 3.56 9.46 -3.43
C ALA A 64 4.31 8.88 -2.23
N ILE A 65 4.44 7.56 -2.16
CA ILE A 65 5.11 6.87 -1.06
C ILE A 65 6.61 7.14 -1.09
N ASP A 66 7.22 7.21 -2.26
CA ASP A 66 8.64 7.53 -2.43
C ASP A 66 8.98 8.87 -1.78
N TYR A 67 8.16 9.91 -2.06
CA TYR A 67 8.37 11.24 -1.50
C TYR A 67 8.03 11.32 -0.02
N PHE A 68 6.98 10.62 0.44
CA PHE A 68 6.74 10.49 1.88
C PHE A 68 7.92 9.80 2.56
N GLN A 69 8.45 8.72 1.98
CA GLN A 69 9.59 8.05 2.56
C GLN A 69 10.85 8.93 2.59
N ALA A 70 11.12 9.66 1.52
CA ALA A 70 12.22 10.63 1.49
C ALA A 70 12.06 11.71 2.57
N PHE A 71 10.83 12.21 2.78
CA PHE A 71 10.53 13.16 3.85
C PHE A 71 10.84 12.59 5.23
N PHE A 72 10.39 11.37 5.54
CA PHE A 72 10.69 10.73 6.82
C PHE A 72 12.18 10.43 6.98
N PHE A 73 12.88 10.05 5.93
CA PHE A 73 14.33 9.88 5.95
C PHE A 73 15.08 11.19 6.18
N LYS A 74 14.59 12.29 5.60
CA LYS A 74 15.17 13.62 5.84
C LYS A 74 15.03 14.06 7.31
N LEU A 75 13.93 13.70 7.96
CA LEU A 75 13.66 14.07 9.37
C LEU A 75 14.39 13.16 10.37
N PHE A 76 14.43 11.87 10.12
CA PHE A 76 14.84 10.87 11.13
C PHE A 76 16.06 10.04 10.69
N GLY A 77 16.66 10.38 9.53
CA GLY A 77 17.77 9.64 8.95
C GLY A 77 17.36 8.39 8.17
N VAL A 78 18.26 7.92 7.30
CA VAL A 78 18.05 6.72 6.47
C VAL A 78 18.27 5.48 7.31
N ASN A 79 17.21 4.94 7.87
CA ASN A 79 17.24 3.73 8.69
C ASN A 79 15.87 3.05 8.78
N TRP A 80 15.83 1.79 9.24
CA TRP A 80 14.62 0.99 9.34
C TRP A 80 13.56 1.60 10.27
N ASN A 81 13.98 2.25 11.36
CA ASN A 81 13.03 2.91 12.26
C ASN A 81 12.27 4.04 11.55
N SER A 82 12.99 4.89 10.80
CA SER A 82 12.36 5.95 9.99
C SER A 82 11.38 5.38 8.96
N TYR A 83 11.70 4.21 8.40
CA TYR A 83 10.83 3.48 7.49
C TYR A 83 9.54 3.04 8.18
N LEU A 84 9.64 2.51 9.40
CA LEU A 84 8.48 2.12 10.20
C LEU A 84 7.69 3.31 10.76
N ILE A 85 8.35 4.43 11.07
CA ILE A 85 7.67 5.67 11.49
C ILE A 85 6.73 6.15 10.39
N HIS A 86 7.15 6.10 9.13
CA HIS A 86 6.32 6.45 7.99
C HIS A 86 5.01 5.64 7.97
N SER A 87 5.09 4.33 7.94
CA SER A 87 3.89 3.46 7.91
C SER A 87 3.02 3.63 9.16
N SER A 88 3.63 3.79 10.33
CA SER A 88 2.94 3.99 11.60
C SER A 88 2.17 5.31 11.66
N PHE A 89 2.71 6.36 11.06
CA PHE A 89 2.05 7.66 10.94
C PHE A 89 0.76 7.56 10.11
N PHE A 90 0.80 6.84 8.98
CA PHE A 90 -0.40 6.64 8.15
C PHE A 90 -1.42 5.71 8.81
N ASN A 91 -0.99 4.74 9.60
CA ASN A 91 -1.90 3.93 10.42
C ASN A 91 -2.64 4.78 11.46
N PHE A 92 -1.95 5.75 12.06
CA PHE A 92 -2.59 6.73 12.95
C PHE A 92 -3.62 7.59 12.21
N ILE A 93 -3.26 8.16 11.05
CA ILE A 93 -4.15 9.05 10.28
C ILE A 93 -5.49 8.37 9.99
N ILE A 94 -5.48 7.16 9.48
CA ILE A 94 -6.73 6.47 9.14
C ILE A 94 -7.53 6.10 10.39
N SER A 95 -6.86 5.72 11.47
CA SER A 95 -7.51 5.34 12.72
C SER A 95 -8.20 6.52 13.41
N ILE A 96 -7.56 7.69 13.42
CA ILE A 96 -8.15 8.91 13.99
C ILE A 96 -9.29 9.45 13.12
N LEU A 97 -9.14 9.39 11.80
CA LEU A 97 -10.19 9.79 10.87
C LEU A 97 -11.45 8.91 11.03
N PHE A 98 -11.25 7.61 11.23
CA PHE A 98 -12.34 6.69 11.50
C PHE A 98 -13.02 6.96 12.85
N PHE A 99 -12.24 7.27 13.90
CA PHE A 99 -12.78 7.66 15.19
C PHE A 99 -13.71 8.88 15.07
N TYR A 100 -13.24 9.94 14.40
CA TYR A 100 -14.08 11.13 14.17
C TYR A 100 -15.29 10.83 13.28
N PHE A 101 -15.13 9.98 12.27
CA PHE A 101 -16.27 9.53 11.46
C PHE A 101 -17.35 8.85 12.32
N LEU A 102 -16.99 8.00 13.26
CA LEU A 102 -17.95 7.30 14.11
C LEU A 102 -18.65 8.23 15.12
N ILE A 103 -17.89 9.09 15.81
CA ILE A 103 -18.48 10.02 16.81
C ILE A 103 -19.38 11.09 16.18
N GLU A 104 -19.00 11.62 15.02
CA GLU A 104 -19.83 12.56 14.26
C GLU A 104 -21.11 11.89 13.76
N ASN A 105 -21.07 10.60 13.47
CA ASN A 105 -22.25 9.79 13.17
C ASN A 105 -23.02 9.33 14.41
N LYS A 106 -22.71 9.87 15.59
CA LYS A 106 -23.38 9.66 16.87
C LYS A 106 -23.26 8.24 17.43
N LEU A 107 -22.25 7.46 17.03
CA LEU A 107 -21.95 6.23 17.75
C LEU A 107 -21.41 6.58 19.15
N ASN A 108 -21.73 5.77 20.14
CA ASN A 108 -21.22 5.94 21.49
C ASN A 108 -19.68 6.04 21.47
N ILE A 109 -19.12 7.00 22.20
CA ILE A 109 -17.70 7.34 22.17
C ILE A 109 -16.78 6.16 22.56
N TYR A 110 -17.21 5.30 23.48
CA TYR A 110 -16.43 4.13 23.91
C TYR A 110 -16.37 3.08 22.82
N PHE A 111 -17.48 2.80 22.13
CA PHE A 111 -17.49 1.89 20.99
C PHE A 111 -16.68 2.48 19.83
N SER A 112 -16.80 3.78 19.56
CA SER A 112 -16.01 4.46 18.54
C SER A 112 -14.51 4.34 18.80
N PHE A 113 -14.09 4.50 20.05
CA PHE A 113 -12.71 4.33 20.49
C PHE A 113 -12.20 2.91 20.24
N ILE A 114 -12.92 1.88 20.71
CA ILE A 114 -12.48 0.49 20.58
C ILE A 114 -12.48 0.04 19.11
N TYR A 115 -13.45 0.45 18.30
CA TYR A 115 -13.45 0.16 16.86
C TYR A 115 -12.28 0.83 16.13
N SER A 116 -11.87 2.02 16.57
CA SER A 116 -10.69 2.69 15.99
C SER A 116 -9.38 1.97 16.34
N LEU A 117 -9.27 1.43 17.57
CA LEU A 117 -8.16 0.55 17.92
C LEU A 117 -8.19 -0.75 17.11
N ALA A 118 -9.36 -1.35 16.91
CA ALA A 118 -9.51 -2.56 16.09
C ALA A 118 -9.15 -2.29 14.62
N LEU A 119 -9.53 -1.14 14.06
CA LEU A 119 -9.11 -0.73 12.72
C LEU A 119 -7.58 -0.61 12.63
N SER A 120 -6.95 0.05 13.60
CA SER A 120 -5.50 0.25 13.61
C SER A 120 -4.70 -1.06 13.64
N ILE A 121 -5.27 -2.12 14.23
CA ILE A 121 -4.68 -3.46 14.25
C ILE A 121 -4.76 -4.13 12.87
N LEU A 122 -5.84 -3.94 12.12
CA LEU A 122 -6.10 -4.66 10.87
C LEU A 122 -5.77 -3.85 9.61
N CYS A 123 -5.38 -2.59 9.74
CA CYS A 123 -5.09 -1.74 8.58
C CYS A 123 -3.60 -1.88 8.19
N TYR A 124 -2.74 -1.00 8.64
CA TYR A 124 -1.33 -0.98 8.21
C TYR A 124 -0.47 -2.13 8.77
N PRO A 125 -0.67 -2.65 9.99
CA PRO A 125 0.17 -3.73 10.54
C PRO A 125 0.25 -5.01 9.70
N VAL A 126 -0.66 -5.19 8.75
CA VAL A 126 -0.63 -6.31 7.79
C VAL A 126 0.70 -6.33 7.01
N SER A 127 1.12 -5.20 6.44
CA SER A 127 2.46 -5.04 5.84
C SER A 127 3.50 -4.65 6.88
N GLY A 128 3.16 -3.75 7.78
CA GLY A 128 4.03 -3.19 8.81
C GLY A 128 5.01 -2.14 8.28
N SER A 129 5.57 -2.32 7.09
CA SER A 129 6.42 -1.37 6.37
C SER A 129 5.65 -0.67 5.24
N PRO A 130 6.14 0.46 4.71
CA PRO A 130 5.50 1.18 3.60
C PRO A 130 5.25 0.29 2.39
N PHE A 131 3.99 0.27 1.94
CA PHE A 131 3.55 -0.55 0.82
C PHE A 131 2.48 0.19 -0.02
N SER A 132 2.59 0.11 -1.34
CA SER A 132 1.76 0.90 -2.27
C SER A 132 0.27 0.65 -2.10
N TYR A 133 -0.11 -0.61 -1.98
CA TYR A 133 -1.51 -0.97 -1.79
C TYR A 133 -2.08 -0.45 -0.47
N GLN A 134 -1.33 -0.52 0.63
CA GLN A 134 -1.77 -0.04 1.93
C GLN A 134 -2.02 1.47 1.93
N HIS A 135 -1.14 2.25 1.33
CA HIS A 135 -1.37 3.69 1.18
C HIS A 135 -2.60 3.99 0.31
N SER A 136 -2.74 3.30 -0.82
CA SER A 136 -3.93 3.45 -1.67
C SER A 136 -5.22 3.09 -0.93
N LEU A 137 -5.21 2.02 -0.13
CA LEU A 137 -6.33 1.66 0.74
C LEU A 137 -6.64 2.75 1.77
N ILE A 138 -5.62 3.27 2.46
CA ILE A 138 -5.80 4.31 3.48
C ILE A 138 -6.38 5.59 2.88
N PHE A 139 -5.84 6.06 1.76
CA PHE A 139 -6.35 7.28 1.13
C PHE A 139 -7.73 7.09 0.53
N SER A 140 -8.01 5.94 -0.10
CA SER A 140 -9.33 5.67 -0.66
C SER A 140 -10.40 5.47 0.43
N LEU A 141 -10.08 4.73 1.50
CA LEU A 141 -10.96 4.56 2.66
C LEU A 141 -11.15 5.90 3.42
N GLY A 142 -10.07 6.67 3.57
CA GLY A 142 -10.11 8.02 4.12
C GLY A 142 -10.97 8.96 3.28
N SER A 143 -10.96 8.84 1.95
CA SER A 143 -11.87 9.59 1.06
C SER A 143 -13.32 9.27 1.34
N ILE A 144 -13.66 8.00 1.60
CA ILE A 144 -15.03 7.61 1.99
C ILE A 144 -15.43 8.29 3.30
N PHE A 145 -14.56 8.25 4.31
CA PHE A 145 -14.84 8.90 5.59
C PHE A 145 -14.97 10.42 5.45
N LEU A 146 -14.07 11.05 4.70
CA LEU A 146 -14.13 12.51 4.43
C LEU A 146 -15.41 12.89 3.71
N PHE A 147 -15.82 12.17 2.67
CA PHE A 147 -17.07 12.42 1.95
C PHE A 147 -18.29 12.34 2.88
N LEU A 148 -18.40 11.26 3.67
CA LEU A 148 -19.53 11.06 4.58
C LEU A 148 -19.55 12.09 5.71
N LEU A 149 -18.38 12.46 6.25
CA LEU A 149 -18.22 13.56 7.20
C LEU A 149 -18.63 14.91 6.60
N ALA A 150 -18.12 15.21 5.41
CA ALA A 150 -18.37 16.44 4.70
C ALA A 150 -19.86 16.66 4.40
N HIS A 151 -20.54 15.61 3.94
CA HIS A 151 -21.97 15.65 3.65
C HIS A 151 -22.80 15.77 4.93
N ARG A 152 -22.42 15.08 6.03
CA ARG A 152 -23.15 15.11 7.29
C ARG A 152 -23.00 16.44 8.05
N SER A 153 -21.75 16.86 8.28
CA SER A 153 -21.43 18.05 9.09
C SER A 153 -21.56 19.35 8.31
N ARG A 154 -21.68 19.28 6.99
CA ARG A 154 -21.62 20.42 6.06
C ARG A 154 -20.33 21.24 6.19
N THR A 155 -19.26 20.66 6.74
CA THR A 155 -17.99 21.32 7.00
C THR A 155 -17.17 21.40 5.72
N LYS A 156 -16.85 22.63 5.29
CA LYS A 156 -16.18 22.92 4.01
C LYS A 156 -14.78 22.33 3.92
N ILE A 157 -14.06 22.20 5.02
CA ILE A 157 -12.69 21.70 5.05
C ILE A 157 -12.58 20.24 4.60
N TYR A 158 -13.56 19.39 4.90
CA TYR A 158 -13.55 18.01 4.45
C TYR A 158 -13.71 17.91 2.92
N TRP A 159 -14.53 18.78 2.33
CA TRP A 159 -14.68 18.91 0.88
C TRP A 159 -13.39 19.38 0.20
N PHE A 160 -12.63 20.26 0.86
CA PHE A 160 -11.35 20.73 0.36
C PHE A 160 -10.30 19.61 0.33
N PHE A 161 -10.21 18.78 1.38
CA PHE A 161 -9.22 17.70 1.45
C PHE A 161 -9.58 16.48 0.60
N LEU A 162 -10.83 16.31 0.18
CA LEU A 162 -11.29 15.15 -0.55
C LEU A 162 -10.52 14.93 -1.89
N PRO A 163 -10.34 15.93 -2.77
CA PRO A 163 -9.54 15.79 -3.99
C PRO A 163 -8.07 15.47 -3.72
N LEU A 164 -7.50 15.99 -2.63
CA LEU A 164 -6.13 15.67 -2.22
C LEU A 164 -5.99 14.17 -1.88
N PHE A 165 -6.95 13.61 -1.14
CA PHE A 165 -6.97 12.18 -0.84
C PHE A 165 -7.14 11.33 -2.11
N PHE A 166 -7.95 11.76 -3.08
CA PHE A 166 -8.06 11.10 -4.39
C PHE A 166 -6.70 11.06 -5.10
N THR A 167 -6.02 12.19 -5.16
CA THR A 167 -4.72 12.35 -5.81
C THR A 167 -3.65 11.51 -5.13
N LEU A 168 -3.53 11.60 -3.81
CA LEU A 168 -2.55 10.84 -3.04
C LEU A 168 -2.82 9.33 -3.11
N GLY A 169 -4.09 8.92 -3.09
CA GLY A 169 -4.49 7.53 -3.28
C GLY A 169 -4.07 6.98 -4.64
N PHE A 170 -4.34 7.72 -5.71
CA PHE A 170 -3.98 7.33 -7.08
C PHE A 170 -2.46 7.23 -7.25
N PHE A 171 -1.69 8.20 -6.76
CA PHE A 171 -0.23 8.19 -6.84
C PHE A 171 0.44 7.24 -5.84
N SER A 172 -0.31 6.71 -4.88
CA SER A 172 0.16 5.58 -4.06
C SER A 172 0.02 4.25 -4.80
N ASN A 173 -1.15 4.00 -5.36
CA ASN A 173 -1.42 2.92 -6.32
C ASN A 173 -2.72 3.24 -7.05
N GLN A 174 -2.71 3.13 -8.39
CA GLN A 174 -3.85 3.46 -9.24
C GLN A 174 -5.13 2.72 -8.83
N THR A 175 -5.00 1.45 -8.47
CA THR A 175 -6.10 0.64 -7.94
C THR A 175 -5.77 0.16 -6.50
N PRO A 176 -6.73 0.17 -5.57
CA PRO A 176 -8.18 0.39 -5.72
C PRO A 176 -8.62 1.85 -5.73
N SER A 177 -7.72 2.82 -5.54
CA SER A 177 -8.07 4.24 -5.39
C SER A 177 -8.92 4.77 -6.53
N ALA A 178 -8.61 4.43 -7.79
CA ALA A 178 -9.39 4.90 -8.95
C ALA A 178 -10.85 4.42 -8.87
N TYR A 179 -11.09 3.18 -8.45
CA TYR A 179 -12.45 2.64 -8.31
C TYR A 179 -13.26 3.42 -7.27
N ILE A 180 -12.65 3.71 -6.12
CA ILE A 180 -13.31 4.45 -5.03
C ILE A 180 -13.48 5.92 -5.42
N THR A 181 -12.52 6.53 -6.10
CA THR A 181 -12.64 7.90 -6.61
C THR A 181 -13.82 8.03 -7.57
N LEU A 182 -13.95 7.13 -8.54
CA LEU A 182 -15.07 7.12 -9.48
C LEU A 182 -16.41 6.91 -8.76
N LEU A 183 -16.47 6.00 -7.80
CA LEU A 183 -17.65 5.79 -6.96
C LEU A 183 -18.04 7.08 -6.24
N LEU A 184 -17.10 7.75 -5.57
CA LEU A 184 -17.38 8.98 -4.83
C LEU A 184 -17.73 10.16 -5.75
N ILE A 185 -17.11 10.30 -6.92
CA ILE A 185 -17.49 11.29 -7.92
C ILE A 185 -18.94 11.06 -8.36
N PHE A 186 -19.36 9.82 -8.59
CA PHE A 186 -20.77 9.52 -8.88
C PHE A 186 -21.71 10.01 -7.78
N PHE A 187 -21.38 9.78 -6.51
CA PHE A 187 -22.20 10.26 -5.39
C PHE A 187 -22.14 11.78 -5.20
N ILE A 188 -21.00 12.43 -5.48
CA ILE A 188 -20.89 13.91 -5.50
C ILE A 188 -21.84 14.49 -6.57
N LEU A 189 -21.82 13.92 -7.77
CA LEU A 189 -22.73 14.35 -8.85
C LEU A 189 -24.18 14.07 -8.49
N TYR A 190 -24.48 12.94 -7.85
CA TYR A 190 -25.83 12.64 -7.36
C TYR A 190 -26.32 13.69 -6.35
N VAL A 191 -25.50 14.05 -5.36
CA VAL A 191 -25.83 15.09 -4.38
C VAL A 191 -26.01 16.45 -5.06
N PHE A 192 -25.17 16.79 -6.01
CA PHE A 192 -25.23 18.04 -6.75
C PHE A 192 -26.51 18.15 -7.63
N PHE A 193 -26.72 17.20 -8.52
CA PHE A 193 -27.79 17.27 -9.51
C PHE A 193 -29.18 16.93 -8.94
N PHE A 194 -29.27 15.86 -8.14
CA PHE A 194 -30.56 15.35 -7.66
C PHE A 194 -30.98 15.91 -6.30
N LYS A 195 -29.99 16.22 -5.43
CA LYS A 195 -30.29 16.86 -4.14
C LYS A 195 -30.18 18.38 -4.21
N LYS A 196 -29.68 18.94 -5.32
CA LYS A 196 -29.47 20.37 -5.56
C LYS A 196 -28.65 21.06 -4.45
N GLU A 197 -27.75 20.33 -3.84
CA GLU A 197 -26.84 20.85 -2.82
C GLU A 197 -25.61 21.46 -3.50
N THR A 198 -25.35 22.74 -3.28
CA THR A 198 -24.27 23.49 -3.95
C THR A 198 -23.23 24.04 -2.99
N TYR A 199 -23.48 23.96 -1.67
CA TYR A 199 -22.64 24.56 -0.62
C TYR A 199 -21.18 24.11 -0.62
N PHE A 200 -20.90 22.95 -1.18
CA PHE A 200 -19.58 22.33 -1.18
C PHE A 200 -18.74 22.65 -2.43
N ILE A 201 -19.36 23.10 -3.53
CA ILE A 201 -18.71 23.21 -4.85
C ILE A 201 -17.43 24.03 -4.78
N TYR A 202 -17.52 25.22 -4.14
CA TYR A 202 -16.36 26.11 -4.05
C TYR A 202 -15.18 25.46 -3.32
N SER A 203 -15.43 24.79 -2.20
CA SER A 203 -14.38 24.14 -1.42
C SER A 203 -13.80 22.92 -2.13
N PHE A 204 -14.64 22.12 -2.79
CA PHE A 204 -14.21 21.00 -3.60
C PHE A 204 -13.38 21.47 -4.80
N PHE A 205 -13.80 22.53 -5.48
CA PHE A 205 -13.07 23.12 -6.59
C PHE A 205 -11.72 23.68 -6.15
N LEU A 206 -11.66 24.42 -5.04
CA LEU A 206 -10.38 24.90 -4.48
C LEU A 206 -9.45 23.76 -4.10
N GLY A 207 -9.98 22.69 -3.48
CA GLY A 207 -9.21 21.48 -3.18
C GLY A 207 -8.67 20.78 -4.44
N SER A 208 -9.47 20.76 -5.51
CA SER A 208 -9.06 20.22 -6.81
C SER A 208 -7.95 21.05 -7.45
N LEU A 209 -8.09 22.38 -7.43
CA LEU A 209 -7.05 23.30 -7.92
C LEU A 209 -5.76 23.15 -7.10
N PHE A 210 -5.86 23.07 -5.79
CA PHE A 210 -4.70 22.88 -4.90
C PHE A 210 -3.99 21.56 -5.20
N SER A 211 -4.73 20.47 -5.34
CA SER A 211 -4.17 19.15 -5.69
C SER A 211 -3.51 19.16 -7.07
N PHE A 212 -4.12 19.83 -8.05
CA PHE A 212 -3.57 19.98 -9.39
C PHE A 212 -2.31 20.86 -9.39
N PHE A 213 -2.30 21.94 -8.62
CA PHE A 213 -1.12 22.80 -8.46
C PHE A 213 0.05 22.03 -7.82
N ILE A 214 -0.20 21.25 -6.77
CA ILE A 214 0.84 20.36 -6.19
C ILE A 214 1.39 19.42 -7.24
N PHE A 215 0.53 18.84 -8.06
CA PHE A 215 0.95 17.95 -9.14
C PHE A 215 1.78 18.68 -10.21
N LEU A 216 1.38 19.86 -10.64
CA LEU A 216 2.18 20.67 -11.59
C LEU A 216 3.54 21.08 -11.01
N LEU A 217 3.57 21.47 -9.73
CA LEU A 217 4.82 21.78 -9.03
C LEU A 217 5.75 20.56 -8.98
N PHE A 218 5.19 19.38 -8.70
CA PHE A 218 5.92 18.11 -8.74
C PHE A 218 6.51 17.86 -10.14
N LEU A 219 5.72 17.99 -11.20
CA LEU A 219 6.21 17.86 -12.58
C LEU A 219 7.37 18.81 -12.88
N TYR A 220 7.23 20.07 -12.48
CA TYR A 220 8.22 21.11 -12.71
C TYR A 220 9.53 20.85 -11.96
N LEU A 221 9.46 20.45 -10.68
CA LEU A 221 10.65 20.26 -9.84
C LEU A 221 11.48 19.05 -10.26
N ILE A 222 10.86 18.01 -10.81
CA ILE A 222 11.57 16.77 -11.19
C ILE A 222 12.13 16.85 -12.61
N ASP A 223 11.59 17.70 -13.46
CA ASP A 223 12.04 17.89 -14.85
C ASP A 223 12.16 16.55 -15.60
N PHE A 224 11.06 15.81 -15.72
CA PHE A 224 11.01 14.57 -16.47
C PHE A 224 10.18 14.70 -17.75
N GLN A 225 10.46 13.82 -18.70
CA GLN A 225 9.68 13.76 -19.93
C GLN A 225 8.25 13.29 -19.62
N ILE A 226 7.25 14.13 -19.93
CA ILE A 226 5.83 13.84 -19.68
C ILE A 226 5.39 12.49 -20.29
N ILE A 227 6.01 12.09 -21.40
CA ILE A 227 5.73 10.81 -22.05
C ILE A 227 6.09 9.62 -21.16
N ASN A 228 7.22 9.69 -20.40
CA ASN A 228 7.61 8.65 -19.46
C ASN A 228 6.58 8.50 -18.35
N PHE A 229 6.02 9.61 -17.88
CA PHE A 229 4.95 9.60 -16.88
C PHE A 229 3.71 8.87 -17.40
N PHE A 230 3.25 9.19 -18.62
CA PHE A 230 2.08 8.52 -19.20
C PHE A 230 2.31 7.02 -19.38
N TYR A 231 3.46 6.62 -19.92
CA TYR A 231 3.77 5.20 -20.09
C TYR A 231 3.85 4.46 -18.75
N GLN A 232 4.55 5.00 -17.77
CA GLN A 232 4.77 4.31 -16.50
C GLN A 232 3.53 4.31 -15.60
N ASN A 233 2.75 5.39 -15.55
CA ASN A 233 1.67 5.53 -14.56
C ASN A 233 0.26 5.28 -15.11
N PHE A 234 0.07 5.26 -16.42
CA PHE A 234 -1.22 5.00 -17.05
C PHE A 234 -1.18 3.81 -17.99
N LEU A 235 -0.37 3.87 -19.04
CA LEU A 235 -0.46 2.88 -20.12
C LEU A 235 0.02 1.50 -19.68
N PHE A 236 1.15 1.43 -18.99
CA PHE A 236 1.68 0.15 -18.52
C PHE A 236 0.80 -0.49 -17.41
N PRO A 237 0.35 0.22 -16.36
CA PRO A 237 -0.58 -0.33 -15.39
C PRO A 237 -1.90 -0.86 -15.97
N LEU A 238 -2.43 -0.22 -17.03
CA LEU A 238 -3.61 -0.72 -17.73
C LEU A 238 -3.36 -2.10 -18.36
N THR A 239 -2.15 -2.36 -18.88
CA THR A 239 -1.82 -3.69 -19.41
C THR A 239 -1.74 -4.74 -18.34
N ILE A 240 -1.16 -4.42 -17.17
CA ILE A 240 -1.12 -5.33 -16.03
C ILE A 240 -2.55 -5.73 -15.63
N GLY A 241 -3.45 -4.74 -15.51
CA GLY A 241 -4.86 -4.99 -15.21
C GLY A 241 -5.52 -5.88 -16.27
N GLN A 242 -5.30 -5.61 -17.53
CA GLN A 242 -5.85 -6.38 -18.66
C GLN A 242 -5.32 -7.81 -18.66
N GLU A 243 -4.02 -8.03 -18.53
CA GLU A 243 -3.41 -9.37 -18.48
C GLU A 243 -3.93 -10.18 -17.29
N ARG A 244 -4.11 -9.56 -16.14
CA ARG A 244 -4.68 -10.19 -14.95
C ARG A 244 -6.15 -10.58 -15.16
N ILE A 245 -6.94 -9.78 -15.85
CA ILE A 245 -8.35 -10.05 -16.15
C ILE A 245 -8.47 -11.14 -17.20
N LEU A 246 -7.72 -11.07 -18.29
CA LEU A 246 -7.79 -12.02 -19.40
C LEU A 246 -7.11 -13.36 -19.10
N GLY A 247 -6.28 -13.44 -18.07
CA GLY A 247 -5.55 -14.66 -17.68
C GLY A 247 -4.48 -15.04 -18.68
N ALA A 248 -3.75 -14.04 -19.22
CA ALA A 248 -2.63 -14.26 -20.13
C ALA A 248 -1.56 -15.18 -19.49
N GLU A 249 -0.79 -15.90 -20.32
CA GLU A 249 0.37 -16.69 -19.86
C GLU A 249 1.33 -15.77 -19.11
N GLY A 250 1.64 -16.14 -17.86
CA GLY A 250 2.44 -15.31 -16.94
C GLY A 250 1.65 -14.53 -15.90
N ALA A 251 0.32 -14.46 -15.98
CA ALA A 251 -0.48 -13.96 -14.87
C ALA A 251 -0.44 -14.98 -13.71
N PHE A 252 -0.11 -14.50 -12.49
CA PHE A 252 0.01 -15.34 -11.29
C PHE A 252 -1.21 -16.23 -11.02
N VAL A 253 -2.40 -15.83 -11.46
CA VAL A 253 -3.64 -16.62 -11.35
C VAL A 253 -4.58 -16.25 -12.50
N LYS A 254 -5.15 -17.25 -13.16
CA LYS A 254 -6.18 -17.06 -14.21
C LYS A 254 -7.50 -16.58 -13.59
N LEU A 255 -8.18 -15.63 -14.23
CA LEU A 255 -9.41 -15.02 -13.70
C LEU A 255 -10.52 -16.03 -13.35
N PRO A 256 -10.82 -17.05 -14.16
CA PRO A 256 -11.84 -18.05 -13.83
C PRO A 256 -11.58 -18.76 -12.49
N ASP A 257 -10.30 -19.00 -12.16
CA ASP A 257 -9.91 -19.62 -10.88
C ASP A 257 -10.05 -18.67 -9.70
N LYS A 258 -9.94 -17.37 -9.91
CA LYS A 258 -10.10 -16.35 -8.88
C LYS A 258 -11.55 -16.14 -8.46
N PHE A 259 -12.52 -16.32 -9.37
CA PHE A 259 -13.93 -16.16 -9.11
C PHE A 259 -14.63 -17.44 -8.65
N LYS A 260 -13.90 -18.47 -8.26
CA LYS A 260 -14.48 -19.62 -7.57
C LYS A 260 -15.22 -19.19 -6.32
N PHE A 261 -16.32 -19.86 -5.97
CA PHE A 261 -17.11 -19.58 -4.78
C PHE A 261 -16.25 -19.52 -3.49
N SER A 262 -15.25 -20.41 -3.38
CA SER A 262 -14.31 -20.43 -2.27
C SER A 262 -13.57 -19.11 -2.10
N ASN A 263 -13.02 -18.57 -3.19
CA ASN A 263 -12.21 -17.36 -3.16
C ASN A 263 -13.10 -16.12 -2.95
N LEU A 264 -14.24 -16.06 -3.65
CA LEU A 264 -15.13 -14.91 -3.59
C LEU A 264 -15.87 -14.82 -2.24
N PHE A 265 -16.39 -15.93 -1.72
CA PHE A 265 -17.24 -15.90 -0.54
C PHE A 265 -16.56 -16.42 0.72
N LEU A 266 -15.82 -17.53 0.68
CA LEU A 266 -15.27 -18.13 1.89
C LEU A 266 -14.10 -17.35 2.46
N ASP A 267 -13.22 -16.81 1.60
CA ASP A 267 -12.09 -16.00 2.04
C ASP A 267 -12.54 -14.68 2.67
N PHE A 268 -13.59 -14.06 2.10
CA PHE A 268 -14.13 -12.78 2.55
C PHE A 268 -15.44 -12.89 3.33
N LYS A 269 -15.80 -14.09 3.79
CA LYS A 269 -17.10 -14.38 4.45
C LYS A 269 -17.49 -13.39 5.53
N PHE A 270 -16.55 -12.94 6.35
CA PHE A 270 -16.86 -12.01 7.44
C PHE A 270 -17.12 -10.58 6.96
N ILE A 271 -16.51 -10.17 5.85
CA ILE A 271 -16.85 -8.90 5.18
C ILE A 271 -18.26 -9.02 4.61
N HIS A 272 -18.55 -10.12 3.89
CA HIS A 272 -19.88 -10.36 3.30
C HIS A 272 -20.99 -10.42 4.35
N ILE A 273 -20.75 -11.02 5.53
CA ILE A 273 -21.74 -11.04 6.62
C ILE A 273 -22.15 -9.60 6.98
N PHE A 274 -21.18 -8.71 7.21
CA PHE A 274 -21.49 -7.33 7.55
C PHE A 274 -22.06 -6.52 6.37
N VAL A 275 -21.67 -6.82 5.12
CA VAL A 275 -22.30 -6.28 3.91
C VAL A 275 -23.78 -6.64 3.89
N ILE A 276 -24.12 -7.91 4.08
CA ILE A 276 -25.52 -8.41 4.09
C ILE A 276 -26.31 -7.76 5.24
N LEU A 277 -25.73 -7.64 6.43
CA LEU A 277 -26.39 -6.99 7.56
C LEU A 277 -26.71 -5.50 7.27
N ASN A 278 -25.80 -4.75 6.65
CA ASN A 278 -26.04 -3.36 6.24
C ASN A 278 -27.13 -3.28 5.15
N ILE A 279 -27.11 -4.18 4.17
CA ILE A 279 -28.17 -4.27 3.14
C ILE A 279 -29.52 -4.59 3.79
N TYR A 280 -29.54 -5.47 4.79
CA TYR A 280 -30.77 -5.80 5.53
C TYR A 280 -31.37 -4.57 6.24
N ILE A 281 -30.57 -3.73 6.88
CA ILE A 281 -31.03 -2.45 7.45
C ILE A 281 -31.62 -1.55 6.37
N PHE A 282 -30.96 -1.45 5.21
CA PHE A 282 -31.48 -0.68 4.08
C PHE A 282 -32.83 -1.23 3.56
N PHE A 283 -32.97 -2.56 3.51
CA PHE A 283 -34.23 -3.21 3.15
C PHE A 283 -35.36 -2.94 4.16
N LEU A 284 -35.05 -2.88 5.47
CA LEU A 284 -36.05 -2.51 6.49
C LEU A 284 -36.55 -1.07 6.30
N ASP A 285 -35.70 -0.14 5.89
CA ASP A 285 -36.11 1.24 5.53
C ASP A 285 -37.01 1.23 4.29
N TYR A 286 -36.64 0.48 3.23
CA TYR A 286 -37.46 0.34 2.04
C TYR A 286 -38.86 -0.24 2.37
N ARG A 287 -38.94 -1.20 3.27
CA ARG A 287 -40.20 -1.77 3.78
C ARG A 287 -40.92 -0.85 4.79
N LYS A 288 -40.47 0.39 4.96
CA LYS A 288 -41.02 1.39 5.92
C LYS A 288 -41.04 0.91 7.39
N LYS A 289 -40.26 -0.10 7.75
CA LYS A 289 -40.08 -0.58 9.13
C LYS A 289 -39.08 0.25 9.92
N LEU A 290 -38.24 1.01 9.22
CA LEU A 290 -37.29 1.99 9.74
C LEU A 290 -37.41 3.27 8.92
N LYS A 291 -36.76 4.36 9.42
CA LYS A 291 -36.65 5.63 8.69
C LYS A 291 -35.19 6.11 8.75
N LEU A 292 -34.42 5.71 7.77
CA LEU A 292 -33.02 6.13 7.64
C LEU A 292 -32.92 7.56 7.09
N SER A 293 -31.99 8.33 7.63
CA SER A 293 -31.60 9.61 7.06
C SER A 293 -30.90 9.41 5.70
N LEU A 294 -30.84 10.48 4.89
CA LEU A 294 -30.10 10.43 3.62
C LEU A 294 -28.62 10.05 3.82
N ASN A 295 -27.98 10.58 4.87
CA ASN A 295 -26.59 10.28 5.20
C ASN A 295 -26.39 8.79 5.50
N GLU A 296 -27.29 8.17 6.25
CA GLU A 296 -27.24 6.75 6.55
C GLU A 296 -27.43 5.89 5.30
N LYS A 297 -28.35 6.28 4.39
CA LYS A 297 -28.55 5.60 3.09
C LYS A 297 -27.32 5.70 2.21
N LEU A 298 -26.75 6.89 2.06
CA LEU A 298 -25.51 7.11 1.29
C LEU A 298 -24.35 6.30 1.89
N GLY A 299 -24.22 6.30 3.22
CA GLY A 299 -23.18 5.52 3.90
C GLY A 299 -23.30 4.02 3.63
N ILE A 300 -24.52 3.44 3.72
CA ILE A 300 -24.73 2.02 3.38
C ILE A 300 -24.33 1.76 1.93
N LEU A 301 -24.86 2.54 0.97
CA LEU A 301 -24.59 2.31 -0.46
C LEU A 301 -23.10 2.41 -0.79
N ILE A 302 -22.45 3.48 -0.32
CA ILE A 302 -21.03 3.70 -0.57
C ILE A 302 -20.17 2.58 0.05
N LEU A 303 -20.39 2.24 1.31
CA LEU A 303 -19.59 1.24 2.01
C LEU A 303 -19.81 -0.17 1.44
N VAL A 304 -21.06 -0.52 1.07
CA VAL A 304 -21.37 -1.81 0.44
C VAL A 304 -20.70 -1.92 -0.93
N ILE A 305 -20.84 -0.91 -1.78
CA ILE A 305 -20.22 -0.92 -3.13
C ILE A 305 -18.70 -0.90 -3.00
N ALA A 306 -18.14 -0.05 -2.15
CA ALA A 306 -16.70 0.03 -1.91
C ALA A 306 -16.11 -1.30 -1.41
N SER A 307 -16.79 -1.98 -0.47
CA SER A 307 -16.34 -3.29 0.02
C SER A 307 -16.24 -4.33 -1.11
N ASN A 308 -17.21 -4.34 -2.02
CA ASN A 308 -17.18 -5.25 -3.17
C ASN A 308 -16.08 -4.85 -4.19
N LEU A 309 -15.82 -3.55 -4.40
CA LEU A 309 -14.71 -3.07 -5.24
C LEU A 309 -13.35 -3.45 -4.66
N TYR A 310 -13.18 -3.37 -3.33
CA TYR A 310 -11.96 -3.84 -2.67
C TYR A 310 -11.80 -5.35 -2.77
N ILE A 311 -12.86 -6.14 -2.59
CA ILE A 311 -12.83 -7.59 -2.78
C ILE A 311 -12.46 -7.94 -4.23
N PHE A 312 -13.10 -7.30 -5.21
CA PHE A 312 -12.77 -7.47 -6.62
C PHE A 312 -11.28 -7.21 -6.88
N HIS A 313 -10.74 -6.10 -6.36
CA HIS A 313 -9.32 -5.79 -6.52
C HIS A 313 -8.42 -6.86 -5.88
N GLN A 314 -8.74 -7.38 -4.70
CA GLN A 314 -7.94 -8.45 -4.07
C GLN A 314 -7.96 -9.73 -4.89
N LEU A 315 -9.08 -10.06 -5.52
CA LEU A 315 -9.19 -11.23 -6.39
C LEU A 315 -8.31 -11.10 -7.63
N ILE A 316 -8.35 -9.97 -8.34
CA ILE A 316 -7.56 -9.78 -9.56
C ILE A 316 -6.06 -9.64 -9.28
N THR A 317 -5.66 -9.25 -8.07
CA THR A 317 -4.25 -9.18 -7.67
C THR A 317 -3.75 -10.45 -7.01
N ALA A 318 -4.61 -11.45 -6.81
CA ALA A 318 -4.32 -12.67 -6.04
C ALA A 318 -3.82 -12.42 -4.61
N ASN A 319 -4.20 -11.28 -4.03
CA ASN A 319 -3.69 -10.79 -2.77
C ASN A 319 -4.81 -10.70 -1.73
N GLN A 320 -5.15 -11.80 -1.11
CA GLN A 320 -6.27 -11.91 -0.14
C GLN A 320 -5.83 -11.48 1.27
N THR A 321 -5.25 -10.29 1.40
CA THR A 321 -4.52 -9.94 2.62
C THR A 321 -4.97 -8.62 3.24
N PHE A 322 -5.13 -7.55 2.47
CA PHE A 322 -5.11 -6.19 3.01
C PHE A 322 -6.44 -5.63 3.48
N ILE A 323 -7.57 -6.20 3.07
CA ILE A 323 -8.88 -5.55 3.25
C ILE A 323 -9.68 -6.01 4.47
N PHE A 324 -9.12 -6.83 5.35
CA PHE A 324 -9.85 -7.35 6.51
C PHE A 324 -10.20 -6.28 7.56
N CYS A 325 -9.58 -5.10 7.48
CA CYS A 325 -10.02 -3.91 8.21
C CYS A 325 -11.47 -3.51 7.88
N LEU A 326 -12.00 -3.88 6.70
CA LEU A 326 -13.40 -3.67 6.32
C LEU A 326 -14.40 -4.39 7.25
N ILE A 327 -13.99 -5.47 7.90
CA ILE A 327 -14.82 -6.13 8.94
C ILE A 327 -15.16 -5.13 10.04
N VAL A 328 -14.16 -4.38 10.49
CA VAL A 328 -14.34 -3.35 11.52
C VAL A 328 -15.17 -2.18 11.01
N VAL A 329 -14.88 -1.69 9.80
CA VAL A 329 -15.59 -0.56 9.19
C VAL A 329 -17.06 -0.88 8.99
N MET A 330 -17.37 -2.00 8.32
CA MET A 330 -18.75 -2.44 8.04
C MET A 330 -19.51 -2.82 9.30
N GLY A 331 -18.83 -3.50 10.24
CA GLY A 331 -19.43 -3.90 11.51
C GLY A 331 -19.71 -2.70 12.44
N ALA A 332 -18.79 -1.74 12.53
CA ALA A 332 -19.00 -0.52 13.30
C ALA A 332 -20.12 0.35 12.69
N TYR A 333 -20.20 0.39 11.35
CA TYR A 333 -21.27 1.11 10.68
C TYR A 333 -22.64 0.44 10.90
N PHE A 334 -22.69 -0.89 10.84
CA PHE A 334 -23.90 -1.64 11.21
C PHE A 334 -24.31 -1.37 12.67
N HIS A 335 -23.36 -1.43 13.62
CA HIS A 335 -23.62 -1.10 15.02
C HIS A 335 -24.20 0.31 15.17
N LEU A 336 -23.64 1.30 14.48
CA LEU A 336 -24.12 2.67 14.44
C LEU A 336 -25.57 2.77 13.96
N LEU A 337 -25.93 2.09 12.87
CA LEU A 337 -27.30 2.06 12.35
C LEU A 337 -28.27 1.42 13.33
N VAL A 338 -27.87 0.33 13.97
CA VAL A 338 -28.69 -0.33 15.02
C VAL A 338 -28.89 0.60 16.21
N GLN A 339 -27.82 1.27 16.68
CA GLN A 339 -27.89 2.21 17.79
C GLN A 339 -28.83 3.38 17.51
N ASN A 340 -28.82 3.92 16.32
CA ASN A 340 -29.58 5.11 15.97
C ASN A 340 -31.05 4.83 15.64
N ASN A 341 -31.37 3.65 15.08
CA ASN A 341 -32.65 3.41 14.43
C ASN A 341 -33.49 2.26 15.02
N LEU A 342 -32.94 1.36 15.85
CA LEU A 342 -33.68 0.22 16.39
C LEU A 342 -34.07 0.44 17.86
N LEU A 343 -35.31 0.09 18.23
CA LEU A 343 -35.84 0.27 19.60
C LEU A 343 -35.30 -0.77 20.60
N LYS A 344 -35.13 -2.04 20.18
CA LYS A 344 -34.55 -3.13 21.01
C LYS A 344 -33.08 -3.35 20.65
N LYS A 345 -32.20 -2.51 21.17
CA LYS A 345 -30.84 -2.32 20.68
C LYS A 345 -29.78 -3.24 21.32
N SER A 346 -29.90 -3.51 22.62
CA SER A 346 -28.73 -3.90 23.42
C SER A 346 -28.08 -5.20 22.97
N LEU A 347 -28.86 -6.25 22.72
CA LEU A 347 -28.33 -7.57 22.39
C LEU A 347 -27.55 -7.58 21.06
N PHE A 348 -28.15 -6.98 20.01
CA PHE A 348 -27.49 -6.90 18.68
C PHE A 348 -26.21 -6.07 18.71
N MET A 349 -26.20 -4.98 19.49
CA MET A 349 -25.04 -4.11 19.63
C MET A 349 -23.87 -4.85 20.29
N TYR A 350 -24.12 -5.50 21.43
CA TYR A 350 -23.09 -6.27 22.14
C TYR A 350 -22.62 -7.49 21.33
N PHE A 351 -23.52 -8.18 20.66
CA PHE A 351 -23.18 -9.29 19.78
C PHE A 351 -22.25 -8.84 18.62
N THR A 352 -22.61 -7.76 17.92
CA THR A 352 -21.79 -7.17 16.88
C THR A 352 -20.41 -6.79 17.40
N PHE A 353 -20.36 -6.13 18.56
CA PHE A 353 -19.12 -5.72 19.21
C PHE A 353 -18.21 -6.91 19.51
N ILE A 354 -18.75 -7.94 20.16
CA ILE A 354 -17.99 -9.15 20.53
C ILE A 354 -17.46 -9.85 19.28
N ILE A 355 -18.28 -10.01 18.24
CA ILE A 355 -17.83 -10.62 16.97
C ILE A 355 -16.68 -9.83 16.36
N ILE A 356 -16.77 -8.51 16.29
CA ILE A 356 -15.69 -7.68 15.71
C ILE A 356 -14.39 -7.87 16.50
N ILE A 357 -14.44 -7.90 17.83
CA ILE A 357 -13.24 -8.12 18.66
C ILE A 357 -12.64 -9.50 18.42
N ILE A 358 -13.45 -10.55 18.36
CA ILE A 358 -12.98 -11.92 18.08
C ILE A 358 -12.33 -11.98 16.68
N LEU A 359 -12.96 -11.39 15.68
CA LEU A 359 -12.42 -11.36 14.31
C LEU A 359 -11.15 -10.51 14.22
N THR A 360 -11.09 -9.39 14.94
CA THR A 360 -9.86 -8.58 15.04
C THR A 360 -8.72 -9.41 15.61
N ALA A 361 -8.93 -10.12 16.71
CA ALA A 361 -7.93 -10.99 17.31
C ALA A 361 -7.49 -12.12 16.35
N LYS A 362 -8.45 -12.75 15.64
CA LYS A 362 -8.16 -13.78 14.62
C LYS A 362 -7.23 -13.28 13.53
N TYR A 363 -7.56 -12.14 12.92
CA TYR A 363 -6.77 -11.61 11.81
C TYR A 363 -5.49 -10.92 12.27
N PHE A 364 -5.46 -10.39 13.50
CA PHE A 364 -4.22 -9.95 14.15
C PHE A 364 -3.22 -11.10 14.26
N LYS A 365 -3.66 -12.27 14.76
CA LYS A 365 -2.80 -13.45 14.78
C LYS A 365 -2.27 -13.75 13.38
N ARG A 366 -3.15 -13.87 12.39
CA ARG A 366 -2.77 -14.24 11.01
C ARG A 366 -1.75 -13.28 10.40
N TYR A 367 -1.92 -11.98 10.57
CA TYR A 367 -1.12 -11.00 9.84
C TYR A 367 0.02 -10.39 10.65
N SER A 368 -0.11 -10.26 11.96
CA SER A 368 0.94 -9.67 12.79
C SER A 368 1.82 -10.71 13.47
N PHE A 369 1.27 -11.85 13.91
CA PHE A 369 2.05 -12.94 14.49
C PHE A 369 2.55 -13.92 13.44
N ASP A 370 1.64 -14.46 12.61
CA ASP A 370 2.02 -15.45 11.60
C ASP A 370 2.71 -14.78 10.40
N ARG A 371 2.61 -13.43 10.28
CA ARG A 371 3.21 -12.64 9.19
C ARG A 371 2.85 -13.21 7.82
N TYR A 372 1.58 -13.52 7.64
CA TYR A 372 1.08 -14.19 6.44
C TYR A 372 1.39 -13.40 5.15
N PHE A 373 1.39 -12.06 5.19
CA PHE A 373 1.75 -11.22 4.05
C PHE A 373 3.23 -11.39 3.64
N MET A 374 4.12 -11.65 4.60
CA MET A 374 5.54 -11.89 4.35
C MET A 374 5.84 -13.38 4.05
N ASP A 375 4.78 -14.20 3.88
CA ASP A 375 4.88 -15.64 3.64
C ASP A 375 5.61 -16.42 4.74
N LEU A 376 5.51 -15.92 5.98
CA LEU A 376 6.20 -16.49 7.15
C LEU A 376 5.30 -17.37 8.03
N ALA A 377 4.09 -17.72 7.57
CA ALA A 377 3.12 -18.46 8.41
C ALA A 377 3.69 -19.82 8.89
N ASN A 378 4.46 -20.50 8.04
CA ASN A 378 5.05 -21.81 8.31
C ASN A 378 6.53 -21.74 8.69
N THR A 379 7.09 -20.55 8.92
CA THR A 379 8.51 -20.37 9.24
C THR A 379 8.69 -20.26 10.75
N ASP A 380 9.72 -20.88 11.30
CA ASP A 380 10.10 -20.74 12.71
C ASP A 380 10.73 -19.36 12.95
N LYS A 381 9.96 -18.47 13.57
CA LYS A 381 10.37 -17.09 13.81
C LYS A 381 11.38 -16.93 14.95
N SER A 382 11.64 -17.98 15.73
CA SER A 382 12.62 -17.95 16.81
C SER A 382 14.07 -17.87 16.31
N ILE A 383 14.31 -18.28 15.05
CA ILE A 383 15.63 -18.20 14.42
C ILE A 383 15.94 -16.85 13.77
N ALA A 384 15.02 -15.89 13.85
CA ALA A 384 15.22 -14.56 13.27
C ALA A 384 16.45 -13.87 13.87
N VAL A 385 17.23 -13.22 13.00
CA VAL A 385 18.50 -12.57 13.35
C VAL A 385 18.35 -11.05 13.27
N ASN A 386 18.97 -10.31 14.18
CA ASN A 386 18.97 -8.84 14.09
C ASN A 386 19.77 -8.38 12.85
N ALA A 387 19.09 -7.68 11.94
CA ALA A 387 19.68 -7.17 10.69
C ALA A 387 20.78 -6.10 10.91
N GLN A 388 20.97 -5.61 12.13
CA GLN A 388 22.12 -4.76 12.50
C GLN A 388 23.45 -5.43 12.18
N ILE A 389 23.50 -6.76 12.11
CA ILE A 389 24.67 -7.53 11.66
C ILE A 389 25.05 -7.16 10.22
N LEU A 390 24.10 -6.82 9.35
CA LEU A 390 24.36 -6.30 8.00
C LEU A 390 24.85 -4.85 8.04
N ASP A 391 24.05 -3.99 8.64
CA ASP A 391 24.36 -2.57 8.79
C ASP A 391 23.50 -1.93 9.90
N LYS A 392 24.03 -0.87 10.55
CA LYS A 392 23.32 -0.10 11.59
C LYS A 392 22.02 0.53 11.09
N LYS A 393 21.90 0.84 9.81
CA LYS A 393 20.68 1.38 9.21
C LYS A 393 19.50 0.40 9.25
N LEU A 394 19.77 -0.91 9.38
CA LEU A 394 18.77 -1.95 9.50
C LEU A 394 18.54 -2.39 10.96
N SER A 395 19.06 -1.67 11.93
CA SER A 395 18.82 -1.95 13.36
C SER A 395 17.31 -2.01 13.65
N ASN A 396 16.92 -2.89 14.59
CA ASN A 396 15.52 -3.20 14.93
C ASN A 396 14.71 -3.96 13.87
N LEU A 397 15.32 -4.39 12.78
CA LEU A 397 14.73 -5.39 11.90
C LEU A 397 15.18 -6.78 12.34
N SER A 398 14.25 -7.63 12.73
CA SER A 398 14.45 -9.07 12.93
C SER A 398 14.37 -9.74 11.57
N TRP A 399 15.52 -10.06 11.00
CA TRP A 399 15.66 -10.64 9.66
C TRP A 399 15.24 -12.09 9.64
N ILE A 400 14.23 -12.38 8.90
CA ILE A 400 13.79 -13.71 8.52
C ILE A 400 12.99 -13.61 7.23
N THR A 401 13.27 -14.51 6.29
CA THR A 401 12.59 -14.66 4.99
C THR A 401 11.85 -15.99 4.95
N PRO A 402 10.96 -16.22 3.97
CA PRO A 402 10.33 -17.53 3.78
C PRO A 402 11.37 -18.66 3.70
N GLY A 403 11.19 -19.71 4.51
CA GLY A 403 12.16 -20.79 4.66
C GLY A 403 12.37 -21.66 3.40
N GLU A 404 11.59 -21.43 2.34
CA GLU A 404 11.79 -22.04 1.02
C GLU A 404 13.03 -21.48 0.30
N ILE A 405 13.43 -20.23 0.63
CA ILE A 405 14.57 -19.54 0.00
C ILE A 405 15.85 -19.87 0.77
N PHE A 406 15.84 -19.64 2.07
CA PHE A 406 16.96 -19.94 2.97
C PHE A 406 16.43 -20.59 4.25
N LYS A 407 17.00 -21.76 4.61
CA LYS A 407 16.64 -22.44 5.86
C LYS A 407 17.10 -21.66 7.10
N GLU A 408 18.24 -20.97 6.99
CA GLU A 408 18.88 -20.23 8.07
C GLU A 408 19.09 -18.77 7.67
N PRO A 409 18.47 -17.80 8.37
CA PRO A 409 18.63 -16.38 8.07
C PRO A 409 20.08 -15.88 8.12
N LEU A 410 20.92 -16.47 8.98
CA LEU A 410 22.32 -16.08 9.10
C LEU A 410 23.11 -16.39 7.81
N ASN A 411 22.80 -17.51 7.15
CA ASN A 411 23.46 -17.88 5.88
C ASN A 411 23.10 -16.88 4.77
N GLU A 412 21.83 -16.48 4.68
CA GLU A 412 21.38 -15.43 3.77
C GLU A 412 22.12 -14.11 4.04
N ILE A 413 22.17 -13.68 5.31
CA ILE A 413 22.88 -12.47 5.75
C ILE A 413 24.36 -12.51 5.36
N ASN A 414 25.04 -13.63 5.53
CA ASN A 414 26.46 -13.76 5.16
C ASN A 414 26.67 -13.62 3.65
N LEU A 415 25.82 -14.25 2.83
CA LEU A 415 25.87 -14.10 1.37
C LEU A 415 25.63 -12.66 0.93
N ILE A 416 24.69 -11.96 1.57
CA ILE A 416 24.45 -10.54 1.31
C ILE A 416 25.64 -9.67 1.73
N LYS A 417 26.29 -9.97 2.85
CA LYS A 417 27.53 -9.27 3.27
C LYS A 417 28.66 -9.42 2.25
N GLU A 418 28.84 -10.62 1.72
CA GLU A 418 29.79 -10.85 0.65
C GLU A 418 29.44 -10.03 -0.60
N ALA A 419 28.16 -10.03 -1.00
CA ALA A 419 27.68 -9.21 -2.13
C ALA A 419 27.98 -7.72 -1.90
N ILE A 420 27.66 -7.19 -0.72
CA ILE A 420 27.96 -5.81 -0.34
C ILE A 420 29.46 -5.53 -0.43
N LYS A 421 30.31 -6.45 0.04
CA LYS A 421 31.77 -6.32 -0.06
C LYS A 421 32.23 -6.26 -1.51
N PHE A 422 31.82 -7.19 -2.38
CA PHE A 422 32.17 -7.19 -3.79
C PHE A 422 31.76 -5.89 -4.49
N ILE A 423 30.53 -5.41 -4.27
CA ILE A 423 30.03 -4.16 -4.85
C ILE A 423 30.80 -2.95 -4.29
N ASN A 424 31.18 -2.97 -3.02
CA ASN A 424 31.92 -1.87 -2.40
C ASN A 424 33.35 -1.73 -2.92
N GLU A 425 34.02 -2.84 -3.19
CA GLU A 425 35.39 -2.90 -3.70
C GLU A 425 35.47 -2.49 -5.18
N GLU A 426 34.32 -2.49 -5.89
CA GLU A 426 34.27 -2.14 -7.30
C GLU A 426 34.52 -0.64 -7.52
N ARG A 427 35.46 -0.34 -8.42
CA ARG A 427 35.85 1.03 -8.78
C ARG A 427 35.18 1.56 -10.04
N GLN A 428 34.64 0.66 -10.84
CA GLN A 428 33.95 1.02 -12.08
C GLN A 428 32.49 1.39 -11.82
N SER A 429 31.84 1.98 -12.82
CA SER A 429 30.43 2.31 -12.77
C SER A 429 29.57 1.02 -12.73
N VAL A 430 28.76 0.91 -11.69
CA VAL A 430 27.95 -0.27 -11.38
C VAL A 430 26.47 -0.01 -11.64
N MET A 431 25.78 -1.00 -12.21
CA MET A 431 24.32 -1.14 -12.16
C MET A 431 23.99 -2.34 -11.27
N LEU A 432 23.11 -2.14 -10.28
CA LEU A 432 22.65 -3.21 -9.42
C LEU A 432 21.21 -3.61 -9.79
N ILE A 433 20.99 -4.92 -9.95
CA ILE A 433 19.68 -5.53 -10.18
C ILE A 433 19.41 -6.49 -9.03
N THR A 434 18.44 -6.16 -8.16
CA THR A 434 18.21 -6.94 -6.93
C THR A 434 16.88 -6.63 -6.29
N HIS A 435 16.37 -7.56 -5.49
CA HIS A 435 15.31 -7.31 -4.53
C HIS A 435 15.83 -6.84 -3.14
N TYR A 436 17.13 -6.96 -2.89
CA TYR A 436 17.79 -6.38 -1.70
C TYR A 436 18.17 -4.91 -1.95
N SER A 437 17.19 -4.11 -2.37
CA SER A 437 17.44 -2.75 -2.86
C SER A 437 18.01 -1.78 -1.80
N PHE A 438 17.99 -2.13 -0.51
CA PHE A 438 18.65 -1.36 0.56
C PHE A 438 20.18 -1.27 0.43
N ILE A 439 20.82 -2.08 -0.43
CA ILE A 439 22.29 -2.12 -0.59
C ILE A 439 22.83 -0.75 -1.00
N SER A 440 22.15 0.01 -1.88
CA SER A 440 22.53 1.38 -2.24
C SER A 440 22.64 2.28 -1.00
N ALA A 441 21.64 2.22 -0.13
CA ALA A 441 21.61 3.00 1.09
C ALA A 441 22.70 2.58 2.09
N VAL A 442 22.98 1.29 2.24
CA VAL A 442 24.02 0.76 3.12
C VAL A 442 25.40 1.23 2.67
N LEU A 443 25.67 1.15 1.38
CA LEU A 443 26.96 1.58 0.81
C LEU A 443 27.11 3.10 0.67
N ASN A 444 26.04 3.87 0.85
CA ASN A 444 25.99 5.32 0.51
C ASN A 444 26.47 5.58 -0.94
N LYS A 445 26.10 4.70 -1.86
CA LYS A 445 26.48 4.77 -3.28
C LYS A 445 25.23 4.79 -4.16
N ASP A 446 25.32 5.52 -5.26
CA ASP A 446 24.37 5.35 -6.37
C ASP A 446 24.77 4.10 -7.17
N LEU A 447 23.94 3.08 -7.11
CA LEU A 447 24.17 1.82 -7.83
C LEU A 447 23.34 1.72 -9.11
N ASN A 448 22.83 2.84 -9.62
CA ASN A 448 22.14 2.99 -10.90
C ASN A 448 21.04 1.93 -11.13
N MET A 449 20.27 1.61 -10.11
CA MET A 449 19.18 0.64 -10.22
C MET A 449 18.15 1.11 -11.25
N PRO A 450 17.87 0.33 -12.32
CA PRO A 450 16.99 0.78 -13.38
C PRO A 450 15.50 0.68 -13.03
N ASN A 451 15.15 -0.15 -12.07
CA ASN A 451 13.77 -0.41 -11.65
C ASN A 451 13.63 -0.42 -10.14
N ARG A 452 12.43 -0.09 -9.67
CA ARG A 452 12.05 -0.30 -8.27
C ARG A 452 11.80 -1.77 -7.96
N TRP A 453 11.18 -2.50 -8.89
CA TRP A 453 10.83 -3.92 -8.77
C TRP A 453 11.21 -4.70 -10.02
N TYR A 454 11.48 -6.00 -9.83
CA TYR A 454 11.91 -6.92 -10.88
C TYR A 454 11.02 -8.17 -10.92
N VAL A 455 9.75 -8.03 -11.30
CA VAL A 455 8.77 -9.13 -11.42
C VAL A 455 8.16 -9.15 -12.83
N GLY A 456 9.00 -9.33 -13.82
CA GLY A 456 8.57 -9.48 -15.22
C GLY A 456 7.46 -8.48 -15.62
N ASN A 457 6.52 -8.90 -16.44
CA ASN A 457 5.41 -8.07 -16.93
C ASN A 457 4.52 -7.45 -15.84
N ASN A 458 4.68 -7.82 -14.57
CA ASN A 458 3.94 -7.19 -13.47
C ASN A 458 4.56 -5.88 -13.00
N THR A 459 5.84 -5.62 -13.29
CA THR A 459 6.56 -4.42 -12.81
C THR A 459 7.25 -3.64 -13.92
N HIS A 460 7.65 -4.29 -15.00
CA HIS A 460 8.26 -3.69 -16.18
C HIS A 460 7.99 -4.55 -17.43
N PRO A 461 7.98 -3.98 -18.64
CA PRO A 461 7.73 -4.72 -19.87
C PRO A 461 8.83 -5.74 -20.22
N ASN A 462 8.49 -7.02 -20.37
CA ASN A 462 9.36 -8.06 -20.92
C ASN A 462 9.28 -8.12 -22.44
N LYS A 463 10.09 -8.98 -23.07
CA LYS A 463 10.28 -9.09 -24.53
C LYS A 463 8.98 -9.20 -25.34
N ASN A 464 7.98 -9.89 -24.82
CA ASN A 464 6.69 -10.07 -25.54
C ASN A 464 5.63 -9.00 -25.20
N HIS A 465 5.98 -8.01 -24.37
CA HIS A 465 5.03 -6.98 -23.97
C HIS A 465 4.94 -5.87 -25.02
N LYS A 466 3.74 -5.33 -25.28
CA LYS A 466 3.53 -4.26 -26.28
C LYS A 466 4.36 -2.99 -26.06
N TYR A 467 4.78 -2.71 -24.82
CA TYR A 467 5.64 -1.56 -24.49
C TYR A 467 7.10 -1.95 -24.28
N PHE A 468 7.53 -3.13 -24.72
CA PHE A 468 8.91 -3.59 -24.61
C PHE A 468 9.91 -2.59 -25.21
N ASN A 469 9.69 -2.15 -26.43
CA ASN A 469 10.62 -1.21 -27.11
C ASN A 469 10.73 0.12 -26.39
N PHE A 470 9.65 0.61 -25.77
CA PHE A 470 9.69 1.84 -24.97
C PHE A 470 10.55 1.64 -23.72
N TYR A 471 10.34 0.55 -22.99
CA TYR A 471 11.10 0.23 -21.79
C TYR A 471 12.58 -0.08 -22.14
N LYS A 472 12.84 -0.82 -23.23
CA LYS A 472 14.20 -1.09 -23.72
C LYS A 472 14.97 0.21 -23.99
N LYS A 473 14.33 1.19 -24.64
CA LYS A 473 14.91 2.51 -24.85
C LYS A 473 15.22 3.21 -23.52
N PHE A 474 14.29 3.19 -22.58
CA PHE A 474 14.48 3.75 -21.24
C PHE A 474 15.68 3.10 -20.52
N PHE A 475 15.73 1.77 -20.49
CA PHE A 475 16.79 1.00 -19.85
C PHE A 475 18.17 1.25 -20.49
N SER A 476 18.25 1.15 -21.82
CA SER A 476 19.52 1.38 -22.56
C SER A 476 20.02 2.81 -22.44
N GLN A 477 19.12 3.80 -22.40
CA GLN A 477 19.51 5.20 -22.13
C GLN A 477 20.14 5.34 -20.75
N LYS A 478 19.57 4.74 -19.71
CA LYS A 478 20.14 4.78 -18.34
C LYS A 478 21.48 4.08 -18.28
N PHE A 479 21.60 2.93 -18.91
CA PHE A 479 22.85 2.18 -19.00
C PHE A 479 23.97 3.03 -19.63
N ASN A 480 23.69 3.69 -20.77
CA ASN A 480 24.66 4.50 -21.49
C ASN A 480 24.98 5.81 -20.76
N GLN A 481 23.97 6.53 -20.25
CA GLN A 481 24.15 7.80 -19.53
C GLN A 481 25.02 7.65 -18.28
N SER A 482 24.87 6.54 -17.56
CA SER A 482 25.67 6.20 -16.38
C SER A 482 27.00 5.53 -16.73
N ASN A 483 27.33 5.36 -18.02
CA ASN A 483 28.56 4.71 -18.51
C ASN A 483 28.83 3.39 -17.79
N ILE A 484 27.79 2.53 -17.66
CA ILE A 484 27.86 1.30 -16.89
C ILE A 484 28.90 0.36 -17.50
N LYS A 485 29.80 -0.15 -16.65
CA LYS A 485 30.82 -1.14 -17.01
C LYS A 485 30.57 -2.49 -16.40
N ILE A 486 29.84 -2.53 -15.29
CA ILE A 486 29.56 -3.74 -14.53
C ILE A 486 28.11 -3.77 -14.10
N ILE A 487 27.45 -4.91 -14.29
CA ILE A 487 26.16 -5.20 -13.72
C ILE A 487 26.32 -6.25 -12.64
N TYR A 488 25.84 -5.97 -11.44
CA TYR A 488 25.67 -6.96 -10.39
C TYR A 488 24.23 -7.42 -10.31
N ILE A 489 24.01 -8.72 -10.25
CA ILE A 489 22.74 -9.33 -9.86
C ILE A 489 22.93 -9.96 -8.49
N VAL A 490 22.07 -9.57 -7.54
CA VAL A 490 21.96 -10.24 -6.24
C VAL A 490 20.55 -10.82 -6.15
N ASP A 491 20.45 -12.12 -6.37
CA ASP A 491 19.18 -12.83 -6.61
C ASP A 491 18.94 -13.89 -5.54
N ILE A 492 17.74 -13.86 -4.97
CA ILE A 492 17.26 -14.89 -4.03
C ILE A 492 16.72 -16.15 -4.73
N GLY A 493 16.68 -16.16 -6.05
CA GLY A 493 16.05 -17.21 -6.86
C GLY A 493 14.56 -16.99 -7.14
N GLY A 494 14.09 -17.57 -8.22
CA GLY A 494 12.68 -17.58 -8.61
C GLY A 494 12.16 -16.36 -9.38
N TYR A 495 12.99 -15.34 -9.60
CA TYR A 495 12.64 -14.15 -10.37
C TYR A 495 13.58 -13.95 -11.55
N ASP A 496 13.02 -13.38 -12.62
CA ASP A 496 13.69 -13.26 -13.91
C ASP A 496 14.56 -11.99 -13.98
N LEU A 497 15.59 -11.92 -13.12
CA LEU A 497 16.49 -10.76 -13.05
C LEU A 497 17.49 -10.72 -14.23
N TYR A 498 17.67 -11.83 -14.94
CA TYR A 498 18.61 -11.96 -16.06
C TYR A 498 18.10 -11.38 -17.38
N ASN A 499 16.81 -11.01 -17.47
CA ASN A 499 16.20 -10.41 -18.66
C ASN A 499 16.80 -9.05 -19.06
N PHE A 500 17.68 -8.47 -18.24
CA PHE A 500 18.35 -7.21 -18.58
C PHE A 500 19.12 -7.31 -19.92
N LYS A 501 19.60 -8.49 -20.29
CA LYS A 501 20.30 -8.74 -21.56
C LYS A 501 19.41 -8.43 -22.78
N ASP A 502 18.10 -8.64 -22.68
CA ASP A 502 17.14 -8.34 -23.76
C ASP A 502 16.98 -6.84 -24.03
N TYR A 503 17.41 -5.98 -23.10
CA TYR A 503 17.29 -4.52 -23.23
C TYR A 503 18.57 -3.86 -23.75
N LEU A 504 19.67 -4.62 -24.00
CA LEU A 504 20.98 -4.10 -24.38
C LEU A 504 21.48 -4.80 -25.66
N ASP A 505 21.10 -4.23 -26.82
CA ASP A 505 21.55 -4.75 -28.12
C ASP A 505 23.05 -4.49 -28.32
N GLY A 506 23.76 -5.48 -28.87
CA GLY A 506 25.17 -5.34 -29.24
C GLY A 506 26.13 -5.18 -28.06
N VAL A 507 25.67 -5.48 -26.84
CA VAL A 507 26.51 -5.48 -25.65
C VAL A 507 26.80 -6.92 -25.24
N CYS A 508 28.07 -7.27 -25.18
CA CYS A 508 28.52 -8.58 -24.72
C CYS A 508 28.97 -8.52 -23.26
N PHE A 509 28.76 -9.61 -22.53
CA PHE A 509 29.07 -9.68 -21.12
C PHE A 509 29.92 -10.91 -20.79
N LYS A 510 30.94 -10.71 -19.95
CA LYS A 510 31.61 -11.80 -19.26
C LYS A 510 30.91 -12.01 -17.92
N GLU A 511 30.29 -13.16 -17.76
CA GLU A 511 29.61 -13.55 -16.53
C GLU A 511 30.55 -14.25 -15.57
N THR A 512 30.51 -13.87 -14.31
CA THR A 512 31.26 -14.49 -13.21
C THR A 512 30.33 -14.68 -12.02
N LYS A 513 30.16 -15.91 -11.55
CA LYS A 513 29.46 -16.21 -10.31
C LYS A 513 30.39 -15.99 -9.13
N LEU A 514 30.06 -15.07 -8.22
CA LEU A 514 30.89 -14.72 -7.07
C LEU A 514 30.53 -15.52 -5.82
N ASN A 515 29.23 -15.73 -5.59
CA ASN A 515 28.71 -16.63 -4.56
C ASN A 515 27.35 -17.21 -4.99
N MET A 516 26.63 -17.84 -4.08
CA MET A 516 25.37 -18.53 -4.41
C MET A 516 24.30 -17.59 -4.98
N ILE A 517 24.26 -16.33 -4.53
CA ILE A 517 23.23 -15.32 -4.90
C ILE A 517 23.80 -14.15 -5.71
N THR A 518 25.14 -14.07 -5.92
CA THR A 518 25.77 -12.88 -6.52
C THR A 518 26.46 -13.23 -7.82
N PHE A 519 26.07 -12.53 -8.88
CA PHE A 519 26.62 -12.66 -10.22
C PHE A 519 27.11 -11.29 -10.69
N LYS A 520 28.29 -11.29 -11.31
CA LYS A 520 28.94 -10.11 -11.92
C LYS A 520 28.95 -10.28 -13.43
N PHE A 521 28.51 -9.24 -14.16
CA PHE A 521 28.54 -9.15 -15.61
C PHE A 521 29.42 -7.97 -16.00
N GLU A 522 30.58 -8.24 -16.59
CA GLU A 522 31.51 -7.23 -17.09
C GLU A 522 31.21 -6.96 -18.56
N VAL A 523 31.02 -5.69 -18.90
CA VAL A 523 30.79 -5.26 -20.29
C VAL A 523 32.05 -5.52 -21.12
N GLN A 524 31.88 -6.19 -22.24
CA GLN A 524 32.95 -6.50 -23.19
C GLN A 524 32.58 -6.04 -24.60
N THR A 525 33.61 -5.84 -25.43
CA THR A 525 33.43 -5.68 -26.87
C THR A 525 32.95 -7.02 -27.44
N CYS A 526 31.89 -7.01 -28.23
CA CYS A 526 31.46 -8.23 -28.93
C CYS A 526 32.51 -8.59 -29.98
N LEU A 527 33.00 -9.80 -29.96
CA LEU A 527 33.92 -10.36 -30.95
C LEU A 527 33.20 -10.66 -32.26
#